data_775f13923c1a0fd00d7f712c6265cd2b
#
_entry.id   775f13923c1a0fd00d7f712c6265cd2b
#
_cell.length_a   1.000
_cell.length_b   1.000
_cell.length_c   1.000
_cell.angle_alpha   90.00
_cell.angle_beta   90.00
_cell.angle_gamma   90.00
#
_symmetry.space_group_name_H-M   'P 1'
#
loop_
_entity.id
_entity.type
_entity.pdbx_description
1 polymer ?
#
loop_
_entity_poly.entity_id
_entity_poly.type
_entity_poly.pdbx_seq_one_letter_code
_entity_poly.pdbx_strand_id
1 'polypeptide(L)'
;MKKIIAITSCPVGIAHTYMAAENLEKAGKAVGAEVKVETHGSIGIENELTAKDIEEAAGVIIAADTKIDKSRFGGKPLITVGVQEGIHHADELVGEILAGKAPIYKSTETTISAETKSESENLGKKIYKSLMNGVSYMVPFVVTGGLLIAISLTLGGTATPEGIKIPEGTIWATMNSIGSIAMGLMVPILSAFIAQSIADRPGLVPGFVGGMLAANGALYGSDANAGFLGGIITGFLAGFIALGIKKVRVPKALQSIMPIIVIPILGSLAVGFVFIYVIGEPVALLFSSLTHFLAGMQGGSEIVLAMILGAMIAFDMGGPFNKVAFLFGSGLIAEGNYSIMGPIAVAICIPPLALGLASLILKTKFTKTEREAGKASLAMGLFGITEGAIPFASTDPLRVIPSIVVGAMTGSVIAMLSGVT
;
A
#
# COMPACT_ATOMS: atom_id res chain seq x y z
N MET A 1 29.81 -24.97 -0.28
CA MET A 1 29.04 -23.88 -0.91
C MET A 1 29.07 -22.66 0.01
N LYS A 2 29.28 -21.44 -0.53
CA LYS A 2 29.14 -20.25 0.32
C LYS A 2 27.65 -20.03 0.58
N LYS A 3 27.29 -19.78 1.84
CA LYS A 3 25.92 -19.52 2.28
C LYS A 3 25.70 -18.03 2.42
N ILE A 4 24.66 -17.50 1.81
CA ILE A 4 24.22 -16.10 1.93
C ILE A 4 22.82 -16.11 2.57
N ILE A 5 22.54 -15.16 3.42
CA ILE A 5 21.21 -14.98 3.98
C ILE A 5 20.63 -13.66 3.51
N ALA A 6 19.33 -13.63 3.33
CA ALA A 6 18.65 -12.41 2.92
C ALA A 6 17.36 -12.20 3.72
N ILE A 7 16.92 -10.93 3.79
CA ILE A 7 15.61 -10.54 4.29
C ILE A 7 14.93 -9.73 3.22
N THR A 8 13.68 -10.07 2.92
CA THR A 8 12.85 -9.30 2.00
C THR A 8 11.60 -8.80 2.70
N SER A 9 11.25 -7.53 2.48
CA SER A 9 10.06 -6.93 3.05
C SER A 9 9.58 -5.74 2.22
N CYS A 10 8.27 -5.63 2.06
CA CYS A 10 7.66 -4.43 1.51
C CYS A 10 6.44 -4.01 2.36
N PRO A 11 5.97 -2.76 2.27
CA PRO A 11 4.85 -2.29 3.07
C PRO A 11 3.57 -3.10 2.92
N VAL A 12 3.34 -3.68 1.75
CA VAL A 12 2.16 -4.52 1.46
C VAL A 12 2.39 -5.99 1.86
N GLY A 13 3.65 -6.43 1.90
CA GLY A 13 4.03 -7.79 2.32
C GLY A 13 3.55 -8.91 1.40
N ILE A 14 3.30 -8.62 0.12
CA ILE A 14 2.78 -9.60 -0.85
C ILE A 14 3.77 -9.77 -2.02
N ALA A 15 3.40 -9.42 -3.24
CA ALA A 15 4.12 -9.78 -4.46
C ALA A 15 5.61 -9.39 -4.45
N HIS A 16 5.94 -8.15 -4.14
CA HIS A 16 7.33 -7.66 -4.18
C HIS A 16 8.25 -8.37 -3.20
N THR A 17 7.74 -8.71 -2.00
CA THR A 17 8.50 -9.45 -0.98
C THR A 17 8.90 -10.83 -1.50
N TYR A 18 7.95 -11.56 -2.06
CA TYR A 18 8.18 -12.91 -2.56
C TYR A 18 8.99 -12.93 -3.85
N MET A 19 8.78 -11.95 -4.75
CA MET A 19 9.56 -11.82 -5.99
C MET A 19 11.03 -11.54 -5.70
N ALA A 20 11.34 -10.62 -4.76
CA ALA A 20 12.70 -10.35 -4.35
C ALA A 20 13.36 -11.60 -3.73
N ALA A 21 12.62 -12.35 -2.89
CA ALA A 21 13.10 -13.60 -2.31
C ALA A 21 13.45 -14.63 -3.39
N GLU A 22 12.53 -14.88 -4.34
CA GLU A 22 12.72 -15.83 -5.42
C GLU A 22 13.90 -15.45 -6.33
N ASN A 23 14.06 -14.17 -6.65
CA ASN A 23 15.15 -13.70 -7.52
C ASN A 23 16.50 -13.81 -6.81
N LEU A 24 16.59 -13.49 -5.52
CA LEU A 24 17.81 -13.67 -4.74
C LEU A 24 18.21 -15.16 -4.63
N GLU A 25 17.24 -16.07 -4.45
CA GLU A 25 17.51 -17.51 -4.44
C GLU A 25 17.97 -18.02 -5.80
N LYS A 26 17.35 -17.54 -6.90
CA LYS A 26 17.77 -17.88 -8.28
C LYS A 26 19.17 -17.38 -8.59
N ALA A 27 19.48 -16.12 -8.22
CA ALA A 27 20.80 -15.53 -8.38
C ALA A 27 21.87 -16.34 -7.64
N GLY A 28 21.59 -16.75 -6.40
CA GLY A 28 22.49 -17.63 -5.64
C GLY A 28 22.77 -18.96 -6.34
N LYS A 29 21.70 -19.63 -6.79
CA LYS A 29 21.81 -20.91 -7.51
C LYS A 29 22.65 -20.78 -8.79
N ALA A 30 22.51 -19.68 -9.52
CA ALA A 30 23.25 -19.44 -10.76
C ALA A 30 24.76 -19.36 -10.56
N VAL A 31 25.21 -18.87 -9.39
CA VAL A 31 26.63 -18.74 -9.04
C VAL A 31 27.15 -19.84 -8.09
N GLY A 32 26.35 -20.88 -7.84
CA GLY A 32 26.72 -22.00 -6.98
C GLY A 32 26.77 -21.65 -5.49
N ALA A 33 26.03 -20.65 -5.04
CA ALA A 33 25.85 -20.26 -3.65
C ALA A 33 24.46 -20.68 -3.15
N GLU A 34 24.35 -20.98 -1.86
CA GLU A 34 23.06 -21.19 -1.19
C GLU A 34 22.58 -19.84 -0.65
N VAL A 35 21.39 -19.42 -1.05
CA VAL A 35 20.73 -18.22 -0.50
C VAL A 35 19.49 -18.64 0.26
N LYS A 36 19.45 -18.38 1.58
CA LYS A 36 18.27 -18.56 2.42
C LYS A 36 17.62 -17.21 2.67
N VAL A 37 16.34 -17.07 2.32
CA VAL A 37 15.63 -15.80 2.43
C VAL A 37 14.54 -15.88 3.49
N GLU A 38 14.61 -15.00 4.48
CA GLU A 38 13.54 -14.70 5.43
C GLU A 38 12.62 -13.66 4.81
N THR A 39 11.33 -13.98 4.68
CA THR A 39 10.34 -13.06 4.09
C THR A 39 9.44 -12.49 5.16
N HIS A 40 9.33 -11.15 5.21
CA HIS A 40 8.37 -10.45 6.06
C HIS A 40 7.16 -10.09 5.20
N GLY A 41 6.25 -11.05 5.08
CA GLY A 41 5.04 -10.95 4.28
C GLY A 41 3.82 -10.51 5.08
N SER A 42 2.68 -10.40 4.39
CA SER A 42 1.38 -10.06 4.99
C SER A 42 0.88 -11.10 5.99
N ILE A 43 1.33 -12.36 5.86
CA ILE A 43 1.00 -13.47 6.76
C ILE A 43 1.99 -13.64 7.92
N GLY A 44 2.98 -12.74 8.03
CA GLY A 44 4.02 -12.80 9.06
C GLY A 44 5.41 -13.08 8.50
N ILE A 45 6.29 -13.56 9.39
CA ILE A 45 7.66 -13.94 9.02
C ILE A 45 7.68 -15.40 8.60
N GLU A 46 8.21 -15.66 7.40
CA GLU A 46 8.41 -17.01 6.88
C GLU A 46 9.89 -17.29 6.68
N ASN A 47 10.30 -18.55 6.81
CA ASN A 47 11.69 -19.01 6.70
C ASN A 47 12.65 -18.25 7.63
N GLU A 48 12.25 -18.00 8.86
CA GLU A 48 13.03 -17.23 9.85
C GLU A 48 14.48 -17.72 9.92
N LEU A 49 15.41 -16.78 9.95
CA LEU A 49 16.83 -17.04 10.00
C LEU A 49 17.24 -17.39 11.43
N THR A 50 17.78 -18.60 11.61
CA THR A 50 18.30 -19.05 12.89
C THR A 50 19.67 -18.46 13.19
N ALA A 51 20.08 -18.47 14.47
CA ALA A 51 21.43 -18.05 14.86
C ALA A 51 22.54 -18.80 14.09
N LYS A 52 22.32 -20.10 13.80
CA LYS A 52 23.22 -20.92 13.00
C LYS A 52 23.29 -20.46 11.54
N ASP A 53 22.17 -20.09 10.93
CA ASP A 53 22.14 -19.55 9.56
C ASP A 53 22.96 -18.25 9.47
N ILE A 54 22.84 -17.39 10.50
CA ILE A 54 23.57 -16.13 10.57
C ILE A 54 25.07 -16.40 10.78
N GLU A 55 25.44 -17.33 11.64
CA GLU A 55 26.84 -17.67 11.91
C GLU A 55 27.54 -18.21 10.66
N GLU A 56 26.90 -19.14 9.92
CA GLU A 56 27.43 -19.78 8.72
C GLU A 56 27.44 -18.87 7.49
N ALA A 57 26.71 -17.77 7.51
CA ALA A 57 26.55 -16.89 6.36
C ALA A 57 27.84 -16.11 6.03
N ALA A 58 28.18 -16.09 4.75
CA ALA A 58 29.25 -15.25 4.18
C ALA A 58 28.88 -13.77 4.14
N GLY A 59 27.58 -13.44 4.13
CA GLY A 59 27.06 -12.09 4.17
C GLY A 59 25.54 -12.04 4.17
N VAL A 60 25.00 -10.84 4.34
CA VAL A 60 23.58 -10.55 4.53
C VAL A 60 23.09 -9.55 3.47
N ILE A 61 21.97 -9.83 2.85
CA ILE A 61 21.27 -8.89 1.95
C ILE A 61 19.93 -8.53 2.57
N ILE A 62 19.68 -7.25 2.84
CA ILE A 62 18.38 -6.74 3.26
C ILE A 62 17.78 -5.96 2.11
N ALA A 63 16.83 -6.56 1.41
CA ALA A 63 16.05 -5.95 0.33
C ALA A 63 14.66 -5.57 0.86
N ALA A 64 14.55 -4.42 1.53
CA ALA A 64 13.36 -4.06 2.28
C ALA A 64 13.05 -2.56 2.24
N ASP A 65 11.75 -2.25 2.09
CA ASP A 65 11.21 -0.89 2.22
C ASP A 65 10.60 -0.63 3.60
N THR A 66 10.60 -1.65 4.47
CA THR A 66 10.21 -1.55 5.87
C THR A 66 11.44 -1.57 6.78
N LYS A 67 11.26 -1.13 8.03
CA LYS A 67 12.35 -1.13 9.00
C LYS A 67 12.64 -2.56 9.48
N ILE A 68 13.85 -3.06 9.19
CA ILE A 68 14.34 -4.37 9.65
C ILE A 68 15.33 -4.17 10.80
N ASP A 69 15.19 -4.98 11.85
CA ASP A 69 16.16 -5.02 12.93
C ASP A 69 17.45 -5.71 12.45
N LYS A 70 18.54 -4.94 12.45
CA LYS A 70 19.87 -5.38 12.00
C LYS A 70 20.77 -5.83 13.15
N SER A 71 20.34 -5.70 14.39
CA SER A 71 21.17 -5.95 15.59
C SER A 71 21.78 -7.36 15.57
N ARG A 72 21.04 -8.35 15.06
CA ARG A 72 21.46 -9.75 14.97
C ARG A 72 22.53 -10.04 13.91
N PHE A 73 22.91 -9.07 13.07
CA PHE A 73 23.89 -9.25 11.99
C PHE A 73 25.23 -8.58 12.26
N GLY A 74 25.52 -8.22 13.52
CA GLY A 74 26.79 -7.60 13.90
C GLY A 74 28.00 -8.40 13.43
N GLY A 75 28.98 -7.72 12.83
CA GLY A 75 30.21 -8.35 12.33
C GLY A 75 30.11 -9.02 10.96
N LYS A 76 28.94 -9.07 10.34
CA LYS A 76 28.75 -9.65 9.00
C LYS A 76 28.83 -8.59 7.90
N PRO A 77 29.34 -8.95 6.70
CA PRO A 77 29.14 -8.15 5.49
C PRO A 77 27.64 -7.98 5.21
N LEU A 78 27.16 -6.73 5.10
CA LEU A 78 25.72 -6.46 4.98
C LEU A 78 25.46 -5.39 3.93
N ILE A 79 24.57 -5.71 2.99
CA ILE A 79 24.03 -4.77 2.01
C ILE A 79 22.58 -4.47 2.39
N THR A 80 22.19 -3.20 2.35
CA THR A 80 20.81 -2.77 2.58
C THR A 80 20.32 -1.96 1.38
N VAL A 81 19.27 -2.44 0.75
CA VAL A 81 18.66 -1.85 -0.44
C VAL A 81 17.13 -1.87 -0.32
N GLY A 82 16.44 -1.15 -1.19
CA GLY A 82 14.98 -1.28 -1.35
C GLY A 82 14.59 -2.63 -1.95
N VAL A 83 13.34 -3.05 -1.74
CA VAL A 83 12.83 -4.33 -2.25
C VAL A 83 12.94 -4.43 -3.77
N GLN A 84 12.81 -3.32 -4.50
CA GLN A 84 12.93 -3.25 -5.95
C GLN A 84 14.33 -3.64 -6.45
N GLU A 85 15.37 -3.24 -5.74
CA GLU A 85 16.75 -3.65 -6.04
C GLU A 85 16.93 -5.16 -5.90
N GLY A 86 16.31 -5.76 -4.87
CA GLY A 86 16.27 -7.22 -4.71
C GLY A 86 15.54 -7.95 -5.83
N ILE A 87 14.62 -7.27 -6.52
CA ILE A 87 13.90 -7.82 -7.68
C ILE A 87 14.73 -7.69 -8.96
N HIS A 88 15.32 -6.51 -9.23
CA HIS A 88 15.92 -6.20 -10.51
C HIS A 88 17.43 -6.44 -10.59
N HIS A 89 18.12 -6.38 -9.46
CA HIS A 89 19.58 -6.46 -9.35
C HIS A 89 20.07 -7.57 -8.42
N ALA A 90 19.29 -8.66 -8.27
CA ALA A 90 19.61 -9.79 -7.39
C ALA A 90 21.00 -10.40 -7.69
N ASP A 91 21.35 -10.53 -8.98
CA ASP A 91 22.64 -11.09 -9.41
C ASP A 91 23.82 -10.21 -8.95
N GLU A 92 23.69 -8.90 -9.05
CA GLU A 92 24.71 -7.93 -8.62
C GLU A 92 24.89 -7.99 -7.11
N LEU A 93 23.78 -8.00 -6.34
CA LEU A 93 23.80 -8.04 -4.86
C LEU A 93 24.47 -9.33 -4.34
N VAL A 94 24.12 -10.46 -4.93
CA VAL A 94 24.75 -11.74 -4.58
C VAL A 94 26.22 -11.74 -4.97
N GLY A 95 26.56 -11.20 -6.16
CA GLY A 95 27.94 -11.05 -6.62
C GLY A 95 28.79 -10.15 -5.71
N GLU A 96 28.27 -9.05 -5.21
CA GLU A 96 28.97 -8.14 -4.27
C GLU A 96 29.30 -8.82 -2.93
N ILE A 97 28.36 -9.60 -2.37
CA ILE A 97 28.63 -10.39 -1.16
C ILE A 97 29.74 -11.40 -1.42
N LEU A 98 29.68 -12.15 -2.52
CA LEU A 98 30.66 -13.19 -2.86
C LEU A 98 32.04 -12.61 -3.14
N ALA A 99 32.12 -11.44 -3.72
CA ALA A 99 33.34 -10.70 -4.00
C ALA A 99 33.95 -10.01 -2.75
N GLY A 100 33.26 -10.04 -1.60
CA GLY A 100 33.72 -9.41 -0.37
C GLY A 100 33.70 -7.88 -0.42
N LYS A 101 32.90 -7.27 -1.31
CA LYS A 101 32.80 -5.82 -1.46
C LYS A 101 31.79 -5.19 -0.48
N ALA A 102 30.95 -6.00 0.15
CA ALA A 102 29.96 -5.51 1.10
C ALA A 102 30.61 -5.00 2.39
N PRO A 103 30.16 -3.84 2.92
CA PRO A 103 30.68 -3.31 4.17
C PRO A 103 30.33 -4.21 5.35
N ILE A 104 31.27 -4.36 6.30
CA ILE A 104 31.02 -5.12 7.54
C ILE A 104 30.12 -4.27 8.45
N TYR A 105 28.96 -4.83 8.82
CA TYR A 105 28.05 -4.18 9.75
C TYR A 105 28.59 -4.25 11.19
N LYS A 106 28.99 -3.12 11.74
CA LYS A 106 29.44 -3.02 13.13
C LYS A 106 28.20 -2.82 14.02
N SER A 107 27.81 -3.86 14.76
CA SER A 107 26.85 -3.72 15.85
C SER A 107 27.51 -2.95 16.97
N THR A 108 27.10 -1.72 17.19
CA THR A 108 27.49 -0.97 18.38
C THR A 108 26.45 -1.27 19.46
N GLU A 109 26.78 -2.18 20.36
CA GLU A 109 26.17 -2.14 21.68
C GLU A 109 26.65 -0.85 22.32
N THR A 110 25.85 0.15 22.31
CA THR A 110 25.68 1.19 23.34
C THR A 110 24.75 2.28 22.82
N THR A 111 23.67 2.52 23.58
CA THR A 111 22.92 3.77 23.68
C THR A 111 22.54 4.48 22.37
N ILE A 112 21.25 4.39 22.01
CA ILE A 112 20.43 5.51 21.51
C ILE A 112 21.25 6.73 21.06
N SER A 113 21.73 6.70 19.84
CA SER A 113 22.09 7.82 18.97
C SER A 113 22.82 7.27 17.76
N ALA A 114 22.12 6.64 16.86
CA ALA A 114 22.64 6.35 15.52
C ALA A 114 22.14 7.42 14.57
N GLU A 115 22.79 8.56 14.60
CA GLU A 115 22.97 9.33 13.38
C GLU A 115 23.88 8.54 12.45
N THR A 116 23.30 7.55 11.76
CA THR A 116 23.84 7.16 10.47
C THR A 116 23.61 8.38 9.59
N LYS A 117 24.66 8.93 8.99
CA LYS A 117 24.57 9.85 7.84
C LYS A 117 23.72 9.15 6.77
N SER A 118 22.41 9.24 6.89
CA SER A 118 21.48 9.15 5.82
C SER A 118 21.85 10.31 4.91
N GLU A 119 22.17 10.05 3.66
CA GLU A 119 21.86 10.99 2.60
C GLU A 119 20.52 11.57 2.97
N SER A 120 20.40 12.91 3.02
CA SER A 120 19.19 13.58 3.45
C SER A 120 18.05 13.04 2.59
N GLU A 121 17.28 12.09 3.13
CA GLU A 121 16.09 11.61 2.44
C GLU A 121 15.27 12.85 2.14
N ASN A 122 15.16 13.17 0.87
CA ASN A 122 14.44 14.34 0.39
C ASN A 122 13.05 14.31 1.06
N LEU A 123 12.66 15.41 1.73
CA LEU A 123 11.40 15.51 2.49
C LEU A 123 10.22 14.95 1.68
N GLY A 124 10.19 15.20 0.36
CA GLY A 124 9.20 14.64 -0.54
C GLY A 124 9.18 13.11 -0.57
N LYS A 125 10.35 12.46 -0.54
CA LYS A 125 10.45 10.99 -0.50
C LYS A 125 9.91 10.42 0.82
N LYS A 126 10.16 11.10 1.93
CA LYS A 126 9.62 10.74 3.25
C LYS A 126 8.10 10.89 3.32
N ILE A 127 7.57 12.02 2.81
CA ILE A 127 6.11 12.26 2.72
C ILE A 127 5.46 11.18 1.87
N TYR A 128 5.99 10.90 0.68
CA TYR A 128 5.50 9.85 -0.20
C TYR A 128 5.48 8.47 0.47
N LYS A 129 6.57 8.08 1.13
CA LYS A 129 6.68 6.80 1.85
C LYS A 129 5.63 6.68 2.96
N SER A 130 5.41 7.74 3.73
CA SER A 130 4.41 7.76 4.80
C SER A 130 2.99 7.67 4.25
N LEU A 131 2.70 8.38 3.14
CA LEU A 131 1.41 8.29 2.46
C LEU A 131 1.15 6.85 1.98
N MET A 132 2.13 6.24 1.31
CA MET A 132 2.01 4.86 0.80
C MET A 132 1.85 3.84 1.92
N ASN A 133 2.47 4.07 3.08
CA ASN A 133 2.25 3.23 4.26
C ASN A 133 0.77 3.27 4.69
N GLY A 134 0.20 4.46 4.84
CA GLY A 134 -1.23 4.61 5.18
C GLY A 134 -2.16 3.94 4.18
N VAL A 135 -1.91 4.14 2.88
CA VAL A 135 -2.67 3.50 1.79
C VAL A 135 -2.62 1.98 1.88
N SER A 136 -1.44 1.42 2.08
CA SER A 136 -1.25 -0.04 2.13
C SER A 136 -2.07 -0.69 3.25
N TYR A 137 -2.16 -0.04 4.42
CA TYR A 137 -3.00 -0.54 5.52
C TYR A 137 -4.49 -0.28 5.30
N MET A 138 -4.87 0.73 4.52
CA MET A 138 -6.26 1.05 4.20
C MET A 138 -6.88 0.05 3.21
N VAL A 139 -6.11 -0.42 2.22
CA VAL A 139 -6.59 -1.28 1.12
C VAL A 139 -7.40 -2.50 1.59
N PRO A 140 -6.96 -3.30 2.57
CA PRO A 140 -7.74 -4.45 3.05
C PRO A 140 -9.13 -4.06 3.58
N PHE A 141 -9.29 -2.90 4.19
CA PHE A 141 -10.58 -2.42 4.71
C PHE A 141 -11.52 -2.05 3.57
N VAL A 142 -11.02 -1.38 2.54
CA VAL A 142 -11.77 -1.03 1.33
C VAL A 142 -12.21 -2.29 0.60
N VAL A 143 -11.32 -3.24 0.40
CA VAL A 143 -11.62 -4.52 -0.28
C VAL A 143 -12.66 -5.32 0.51
N THR A 144 -12.46 -5.49 1.82
CA THR A 144 -13.40 -6.22 2.67
C THR A 144 -14.77 -5.54 2.68
N GLY A 145 -14.80 -4.23 2.89
CA GLY A 145 -16.04 -3.46 2.93
C GLY A 145 -16.78 -3.50 1.59
N GLY A 146 -16.06 -3.23 0.50
CA GLY A 146 -16.62 -3.22 -0.86
C GLY A 146 -17.18 -4.59 -1.25
N LEU A 147 -16.45 -5.69 -1.01
CA LEU A 147 -16.92 -7.04 -1.33
C LEU A 147 -18.16 -7.44 -0.51
N LEU A 148 -18.17 -7.16 0.80
CA LEU A 148 -19.33 -7.48 1.64
C LEU A 148 -20.57 -6.69 1.21
N ILE A 149 -20.44 -5.40 0.90
CA ILE A 149 -21.53 -4.57 0.37
C ILE A 149 -21.98 -5.10 -0.98
N ALA A 150 -21.07 -5.37 -1.93
CA ALA A 150 -21.40 -5.86 -3.26
C ALA A 150 -22.13 -7.21 -3.20
N ILE A 151 -21.66 -8.18 -2.41
CA ILE A 151 -22.29 -9.47 -2.24
C ILE A 151 -23.70 -9.31 -1.63
N SER A 152 -23.84 -8.47 -0.61
CA SER A 152 -25.11 -8.23 0.06
C SER A 152 -26.15 -7.59 -0.85
N LEU A 153 -25.73 -6.64 -1.72
CA LEU A 153 -26.60 -6.02 -2.73
C LEU A 153 -26.97 -7.01 -3.82
N THR A 154 -26.02 -7.81 -4.31
CA THR A 154 -26.24 -8.73 -5.44
C THR A 154 -27.13 -9.89 -5.05
N LEU A 155 -26.94 -10.49 -3.88
CA LEU A 155 -27.68 -11.69 -3.43
C LEU A 155 -28.87 -11.38 -2.56
N GLY A 156 -28.87 -10.25 -1.85
CA GLY A 156 -29.94 -9.89 -0.91
C GLY A 156 -30.74 -8.66 -1.31
N GLY A 157 -30.31 -7.94 -2.35
CA GLY A 157 -30.99 -6.73 -2.80
C GLY A 157 -32.27 -7.00 -3.56
N THR A 158 -33.30 -6.20 -3.30
CA THR A 158 -34.54 -6.18 -4.05
C THR A 158 -34.64 -4.88 -4.86
N ALA A 159 -34.99 -4.99 -6.11
CA ALA A 159 -35.17 -3.82 -6.98
C ALA A 159 -36.38 -3.00 -6.51
N THR A 160 -36.19 -1.73 -6.23
CA THR A 160 -37.24 -0.77 -5.90
C THR A 160 -37.18 0.42 -6.90
N PRO A 161 -38.25 1.23 -7.01
CA PRO A 161 -38.21 2.44 -7.87
C PRO A 161 -37.07 3.41 -7.50
N GLU A 162 -36.57 3.33 -6.30
CA GLU A 162 -35.49 4.20 -5.78
C GLU A 162 -34.09 3.53 -5.87
N GLY A 163 -33.98 2.33 -6.49
CA GLY A 163 -32.75 1.55 -6.61
C GLY A 163 -32.83 0.21 -5.89
N ILE A 164 -31.68 -0.46 -5.74
CA ILE A 164 -31.59 -1.74 -5.03
C ILE A 164 -31.55 -1.49 -3.53
N LYS A 165 -32.52 -2.02 -2.78
CA LYS A 165 -32.57 -1.96 -1.33
C LYS A 165 -32.46 -3.36 -0.73
N ILE A 166 -31.70 -3.49 0.37
CA ILE A 166 -31.58 -4.75 1.10
C ILE A 166 -32.67 -4.76 2.19
N PRO A 167 -33.54 -5.78 2.23
CA PRO A 167 -34.58 -5.88 3.25
C PRO A 167 -33.98 -5.97 4.66
N GLU A 168 -34.51 -5.18 5.59
CA GLU A 168 -34.08 -5.20 7.00
C GLU A 168 -34.33 -6.56 7.66
N GLY A 169 -33.54 -6.90 8.68
CA GLY A 169 -33.67 -8.16 9.41
C GLY A 169 -33.12 -9.39 8.68
N THR A 170 -32.55 -9.22 7.48
CA THR A 170 -31.94 -10.32 6.73
C THR A 170 -30.45 -10.46 7.05
N ILE A 171 -29.89 -11.65 6.78
CA ILE A 171 -28.43 -11.89 6.87
C ILE A 171 -27.65 -10.94 5.93
N TRP A 172 -28.26 -10.58 4.80
CA TRP A 172 -27.68 -9.65 3.84
C TRP A 172 -27.59 -8.22 4.38
N ALA A 173 -28.61 -7.77 5.13
CA ALA A 173 -28.57 -6.48 5.81
C ALA A 173 -27.47 -6.45 6.88
N THR A 174 -27.29 -7.54 7.62
CA THR A 174 -26.19 -7.68 8.58
C THR A 174 -24.83 -7.64 7.87
N MET A 175 -24.68 -8.37 6.78
CA MET A 175 -23.44 -8.36 5.97
C MET A 175 -23.13 -6.98 5.42
N ASN A 176 -24.14 -6.28 4.90
CA ASN A 176 -24.00 -4.90 4.43
C ASN A 176 -23.54 -3.95 5.54
N SER A 177 -24.08 -4.09 6.74
CA SER A 177 -23.68 -3.28 7.90
C SER A 177 -22.23 -3.53 8.30
N ILE A 178 -21.78 -4.80 8.29
CA ILE A 178 -20.37 -5.15 8.54
C ILE A 178 -19.46 -4.53 7.45
N GLY A 179 -19.88 -4.63 6.19
CA GLY A 179 -19.15 -4.02 5.07
C GLY A 179 -19.06 -2.50 5.20
N SER A 180 -20.14 -1.83 5.58
CA SER A 180 -20.20 -0.39 5.80
C SER A 180 -19.29 0.06 6.95
N ILE A 181 -19.20 -0.71 8.02
CA ILE A 181 -18.24 -0.44 9.12
C ILE A 181 -16.81 -0.54 8.60
N ALA A 182 -16.49 -1.57 7.82
CA ALA A 182 -15.14 -1.71 7.25
C ALA A 182 -14.79 -0.53 6.33
N MET A 183 -15.72 -0.10 5.47
CA MET A 183 -15.56 1.08 4.62
C MET A 183 -15.39 2.37 5.45
N GLY A 184 -16.17 2.54 6.50
CA GLY A 184 -16.09 3.71 7.40
C GLY A 184 -14.74 3.84 8.11
N LEU A 185 -14.00 2.74 8.28
CA LEU A 185 -12.66 2.74 8.86
C LEU A 185 -11.56 3.16 7.86
N MET A 186 -11.87 3.31 6.57
CA MET A 186 -10.90 3.66 5.53
C MET A 186 -10.10 4.92 5.88
N VAL A 187 -10.76 6.02 6.17
CA VAL A 187 -10.13 7.31 6.47
C VAL A 187 -9.36 7.29 7.80
N PRO A 188 -9.92 6.76 8.90
CA PRO A 188 -9.19 6.60 10.15
C PRO A 188 -7.93 5.74 10.05
N ILE A 189 -7.98 4.63 9.33
CA ILE A 189 -6.83 3.74 9.10
C ILE A 189 -5.76 4.47 8.28
N LEU A 190 -6.13 5.11 7.17
CA LEU A 190 -5.21 5.90 6.36
C LEU A 190 -4.43 6.90 7.21
N SER A 191 -5.15 7.74 7.97
CA SER A 191 -4.57 8.77 8.84
C SER A 191 -3.67 8.18 9.93
N ALA A 192 -4.12 7.14 10.61
CA ALA A 192 -3.37 6.49 11.69
C ALA A 192 -2.04 5.92 11.21
N PHE A 193 -2.03 5.25 10.06
CA PHE A 193 -0.82 4.60 9.55
C PHE A 193 0.13 5.55 8.82
N ILE A 194 -0.36 6.70 8.30
CA ILE A 194 0.50 7.82 7.92
C ILE A 194 1.23 8.34 9.16
N ALA A 195 0.50 8.63 10.25
CA ALA A 195 1.06 9.15 11.50
C ALA A 195 2.05 8.16 12.14
N GLN A 196 1.74 6.87 12.11
CA GLN A 196 2.63 5.81 12.59
C GLN A 196 3.94 5.77 11.79
N SER A 197 3.89 5.92 10.48
CA SER A 197 5.10 5.94 9.64
C SER A 197 6.05 7.08 9.99
N ILE A 198 5.54 8.18 10.59
CA ILE A 198 6.29 9.38 10.94
C ILE A 198 6.81 9.33 12.38
N ALA A 199 5.94 8.95 13.33
CA ALA A 199 6.18 9.05 14.78
C ALA A 199 6.21 7.69 15.49
N ASP A 200 6.20 6.59 14.76
CA ASP A 200 6.07 5.23 15.26
C ASP A 200 4.74 5.01 16.02
N ARG A 201 4.69 4.01 16.90
CA ARG A 201 3.50 3.61 17.63
C ARG A 201 2.74 4.74 18.35
N PRO A 202 3.39 5.74 18.97
CA PRO A 202 2.69 6.86 19.60
C PRO A 202 1.87 7.73 18.66
N GLY A 203 2.19 7.75 17.35
CA GLY A 203 1.43 8.48 16.34
C GLY A 203 0.07 7.88 16.00
N LEU A 204 -0.16 6.58 16.29
CA LEU A 204 -1.39 5.88 15.92
C LEU A 204 -2.65 6.56 16.49
N VAL A 205 -2.68 6.85 17.77
CA VAL A 205 -3.88 7.37 18.43
C VAL A 205 -4.26 8.76 17.90
N PRO A 206 -3.36 9.74 17.86
CA PRO A 206 -3.66 11.05 17.26
C PRO A 206 -4.08 10.93 15.78
N GLY A 207 -3.46 10.02 15.02
CA GLY A 207 -3.81 9.76 13.63
C GLY A 207 -5.22 9.18 13.49
N PHE A 208 -5.58 8.18 14.30
CA PHE A 208 -6.93 7.62 14.32
C PHE A 208 -7.99 8.66 14.66
N VAL A 209 -7.77 9.44 15.74
CA VAL A 209 -8.68 10.51 16.15
C VAL A 209 -8.82 11.55 15.03
N GLY A 210 -7.70 11.99 14.42
CA GLY A 210 -7.72 12.92 13.30
C GLY A 210 -8.49 12.39 12.09
N GLY A 211 -8.31 11.11 11.73
CA GLY A 211 -9.06 10.48 10.64
C GLY A 211 -10.56 10.36 10.92
N MET A 212 -10.97 10.06 12.16
CA MET A 212 -12.37 10.06 12.56
C MET A 212 -12.99 11.46 12.50
N LEU A 213 -12.23 12.50 12.89
CA LEU A 213 -12.66 13.90 12.74
C LEU A 213 -12.86 14.24 11.26
N ALA A 214 -11.91 13.88 10.39
CA ALA A 214 -12.02 14.15 8.96
C ALA A 214 -13.24 13.49 8.31
N ALA A 215 -13.67 12.33 8.82
CA ALA A 215 -14.85 11.61 8.36
C ALA A 215 -16.18 12.14 8.93
N ASN A 216 -16.18 13.22 9.75
CA ASN A 216 -17.37 13.74 10.38
C ASN A 216 -17.44 15.29 10.29
N GLY A 217 -18.03 15.79 9.20
CA GLY A 217 -18.19 17.21 8.87
C GLY A 217 -18.89 18.02 9.95
N ALA A 218 -19.87 17.44 10.62
CA ALA A 218 -20.65 18.13 11.65
C ALA A 218 -19.79 18.68 12.79
N LEU A 219 -18.62 18.07 13.05
CA LEU A 219 -17.71 18.50 14.13
C LEU A 219 -16.98 19.83 13.83
N TYR A 220 -16.86 20.19 12.55
CA TYR A 220 -16.21 21.44 12.11
C TYR A 220 -17.13 22.33 11.27
N GLY A 221 -18.47 22.18 11.46
CA GLY A 221 -19.48 23.08 10.90
C GLY A 221 -19.68 22.93 9.39
N SER A 222 -19.34 21.79 8.79
CA SER A 222 -19.49 21.52 7.37
C SER A 222 -20.55 20.45 7.12
N ASP A 223 -21.40 20.67 6.10
CA ASP A 223 -22.37 19.67 5.62
C ASP A 223 -21.67 18.50 4.88
N ALA A 224 -20.48 18.75 4.35
CA ALA A 224 -19.65 17.73 3.71
C ALA A 224 -18.51 17.28 4.61
N ASN A 225 -18.09 16.03 4.44
CA ASN A 225 -16.90 15.51 5.13
C ASN A 225 -15.62 15.97 4.41
N ALA A 226 -14.53 16.12 5.17
CA ALA A 226 -13.22 16.33 4.56
C ALA A 226 -12.65 15.05 3.90
N GLY A 227 -13.30 13.93 4.11
CA GLY A 227 -13.08 12.66 3.46
C GLY A 227 -11.63 12.16 3.55
N PHE A 228 -11.19 11.45 2.51
CA PHE A 228 -9.83 10.89 2.49
C PHE A 228 -8.74 11.98 2.43
N LEU A 229 -9.03 13.14 1.81
CA LEU A 229 -8.10 14.27 1.76
C LEU A 229 -7.84 14.82 3.18
N GLY A 230 -8.92 14.95 3.96
CA GLY A 230 -8.82 15.27 5.39
C GLY A 230 -8.04 14.21 6.17
N GLY A 231 -8.24 12.92 5.86
CA GLY A 231 -7.49 11.83 6.46
C GLY A 231 -5.99 11.87 6.18
N ILE A 232 -5.59 12.24 4.96
CA ILE A 232 -4.17 12.44 4.62
C ILE A 232 -3.60 13.61 5.43
N ILE A 233 -4.28 14.75 5.45
CA ILE A 233 -3.83 15.94 6.16
C ILE A 233 -3.73 15.68 7.66
N THR A 234 -4.74 15.07 8.27
CA THR A 234 -4.71 14.72 9.70
C THR A 234 -3.64 13.69 10.02
N GLY A 235 -3.38 12.74 9.13
CA GLY A 235 -2.31 11.77 9.29
C GLY A 235 -0.92 12.40 9.36
N PHE A 236 -0.62 13.32 8.44
CA PHE A 236 0.62 14.09 8.49
C PHE A 236 0.68 15.02 9.71
N LEU A 237 -0.39 15.74 9.99
CA LEU A 237 -0.49 16.61 11.15
C LEU A 237 -0.23 15.85 12.46
N ALA A 238 -0.92 14.73 12.64
CA ALA A 238 -0.76 13.85 13.79
C ALA A 238 0.66 13.28 13.91
N GLY A 239 1.21 12.82 12.80
CA GLY A 239 2.56 12.29 12.76
C GLY A 239 3.61 13.32 13.14
N PHE A 240 3.54 14.53 12.58
CA PHE A 240 4.51 15.58 12.90
C PHE A 240 4.33 16.15 14.32
N ILE A 241 3.09 16.30 14.81
CA ILE A 241 2.83 16.71 16.20
C ILE A 241 3.37 15.66 17.16
N ALA A 242 3.04 14.39 16.97
CA ALA A 242 3.53 13.30 17.81
C ALA A 242 5.05 13.21 17.79
N LEU A 243 5.69 13.36 16.62
CA LEU A 243 7.14 13.39 16.47
C LEU A 243 7.76 14.61 17.22
N GLY A 244 7.10 15.77 17.16
CA GLY A 244 7.51 16.97 17.89
C GLY A 244 7.48 16.74 19.40
N ILE A 245 6.38 16.20 19.94
CA ILE A 245 6.26 15.89 21.36
C ILE A 245 7.29 14.82 21.78
N LYS A 246 7.53 13.80 20.95
CA LYS A 246 8.54 12.74 21.19
C LYS A 246 9.97 13.29 21.36
N LYS A 247 10.31 14.40 20.72
CA LYS A 247 11.63 15.05 20.82
C LYS A 247 11.83 15.86 22.09
N VAL A 248 10.79 16.11 22.88
CA VAL A 248 10.88 16.83 24.14
C VAL A 248 11.65 16.00 25.17
N ARG A 249 12.71 16.55 25.72
CA ARG A 249 13.50 15.89 26.77
C ARG A 249 12.72 15.92 28.08
N VAL A 250 12.43 14.74 28.61
CA VAL A 250 11.73 14.55 29.89
C VAL A 250 12.60 13.73 30.86
N PRO A 251 12.42 13.89 32.18
CA PRO A 251 13.09 13.04 33.18
C PRO A 251 12.85 11.55 32.92
N LYS A 252 13.80 10.69 33.28
CA LYS A 252 13.73 9.23 33.06
C LYS A 252 12.45 8.60 33.58
N ALA A 253 11.92 9.05 34.71
CA ALA A 253 10.67 8.57 35.29
C ALA A 253 9.43 8.81 34.38
N LEU A 254 9.45 9.84 33.55
CA LEU A 254 8.35 10.18 32.63
C LEU A 254 8.52 9.56 31.25
N GLN A 255 9.70 9.07 30.90
CA GLN A 255 9.98 8.53 29.57
C GLN A 255 9.07 7.33 29.19
N SER A 256 8.75 6.47 30.16
CA SER A 256 7.90 5.29 29.95
C SER A 256 6.43 5.64 29.71
N ILE A 257 5.94 6.76 30.26
CA ILE A 257 4.54 7.19 30.10
C ILE A 257 4.32 8.09 28.88
N MET A 258 5.39 8.65 28.32
CA MET A 258 5.30 9.51 27.12
C MET A 258 4.56 8.85 25.97
N PRO A 259 4.93 7.64 25.49
CA PRO A 259 4.30 7.03 24.33
C PRO A 259 2.87 6.50 24.59
N ILE A 260 2.52 6.26 25.85
CA ILE A 260 1.25 5.63 26.23
C ILE A 260 0.19 6.66 26.63
N ILE A 261 0.60 7.75 27.28
CA ILE A 261 -0.31 8.76 27.86
C ILE A 261 -0.09 10.12 27.24
N VAL A 262 1.12 10.68 27.32
CA VAL A 262 1.37 12.08 27.01
C VAL A 262 1.20 12.37 25.52
N ILE A 263 1.86 11.60 24.65
CA ILE A 263 1.79 11.81 23.21
C ILE A 263 0.38 11.54 22.66
N PRO A 264 -0.31 10.43 23.03
CA PRO A 264 -1.68 10.22 22.60
C PRO A 264 -2.65 11.34 23.01
N ILE A 265 -2.62 11.78 24.27
CA ILE A 265 -3.56 12.81 24.74
C ILE A 265 -3.24 14.16 24.10
N LEU A 266 -2.01 14.67 24.26
CA LEU A 266 -1.64 15.99 23.75
C LEU A 266 -1.67 16.03 22.23
N GLY A 267 -1.24 14.94 21.57
CA GLY A 267 -1.30 14.81 20.12
C GLY A 267 -2.73 14.83 19.59
N SER A 268 -3.65 14.08 20.20
CA SER A 268 -5.05 14.08 19.79
C SER A 268 -5.74 15.41 20.00
N LEU A 269 -5.49 16.06 21.14
CA LEU A 269 -6.03 17.41 21.41
C LEU A 269 -5.51 18.43 20.40
N ALA A 270 -4.20 18.44 20.15
CA ALA A 270 -3.60 19.39 19.21
C ALA A 270 -4.11 19.16 17.78
N VAL A 271 -4.16 17.90 17.30
CA VAL A 271 -4.75 17.56 16.01
C VAL A 271 -6.22 17.96 15.95
N GLY A 272 -6.98 17.64 16.99
CA GLY A 272 -8.41 17.96 17.08
C GLY A 272 -8.68 19.45 16.98
N PHE A 273 -8.01 20.26 17.78
CA PHE A 273 -8.19 21.72 17.77
C PHE A 273 -7.77 22.34 16.43
N VAL A 274 -6.60 21.97 15.90
CA VAL A 274 -6.13 22.49 14.61
C VAL A 274 -7.07 22.07 13.49
N PHE A 275 -7.53 20.84 13.49
CA PHE A 275 -8.41 20.35 12.43
C PHE A 275 -9.80 20.99 12.52
N ILE A 276 -10.44 20.97 13.68
CA ILE A 276 -11.81 21.46 13.85
C ILE A 276 -11.90 22.97 13.59
N TYR A 277 -10.97 23.77 14.10
CA TYR A 277 -11.09 25.21 14.03
C TYR A 277 -10.37 25.88 12.85
N VAL A 278 -9.45 25.17 12.17
CA VAL A 278 -8.60 25.81 11.14
C VAL A 278 -8.68 25.09 9.81
N ILE A 279 -8.61 23.75 9.78
CA ILE A 279 -8.37 22.99 8.55
C ILE A 279 -9.64 22.32 8.01
N GLY A 280 -10.53 21.85 8.88
CA GLY A 280 -11.61 20.93 8.54
C GLY A 280 -12.56 21.49 7.49
N GLU A 281 -13.14 22.66 7.73
CA GLU A 281 -14.07 23.30 6.80
C GLU A 281 -13.43 23.64 5.45
N PRO A 282 -12.25 24.29 5.34
CA PRO A 282 -11.60 24.55 4.06
C PRO A 282 -11.31 23.28 3.25
N VAL A 283 -10.90 22.19 3.91
CA VAL A 283 -10.61 20.92 3.23
C VAL A 283 -11.90 20.24 2.78
N ALA A 284 -12.95 20.28 3.58
CA ALA A 284 -14.26 19.75 3.18
C ALA A 284 -14.83 20.50 1.97
N LEU A 285 -14.73 21.81 1.93
CA LEU A 285 -15.16 22.63 0.78
C LEU A 285 -14.34 22.31 -0.46
N LEU A 286 -13.02 22.14 -0.35
CA LEU A 286 -12.17 21.74 -1.47
C LEU A 286 -12.58 20.38 -2.00
N PHE A 287 -12.78 19.41 -1.11
CA PHE A 287 -13.14 18.05 -1.48
C PHE A 287 -14.54 17.97 -2.10
N SER A 288 -15.51 18.69 -1.53
CA SER A 288 -16.86 18.84 -2.10
C SER A 288 -16.82 19.48 -3.49
N SER A 289 -16.04 20.54 -3.66
CA SER A 289 -15.87 21.19 -4.98
C SER A 289 -15.28 20.25 -6.01
N LEU A 290 -14.30 19.42 -5.64
CA LEU A 290 -13.72 18.39 -6.50
C LEU A 290 -14.77 17.33 -6.88
N THR A 291 -15.56 16.88 -5.92
CA THR A 291 -16.63 15.89 -6.15
C THR A 291 -17.71 16.45 -7.09
N HIS A 292 -18.13 17.69 -6.88
CA HIS A 292 -19.08 18.37 -7.77
C HIS A 292 -18.51 18.56 -9.18
N PHE A 293 -17.22 18.94 -9.30
CA PHE A 293 -16.56 19.05 -10.60
C PHE A 293 -16.58 17.72 -11.35
N LEU A 294 -16.22 16.62 -10.68
CA LEU A 294 -16.23 15.28 -11.27
C LEU A 294 -17.65 14.79 -11.62
N ALA A 295 -18.62 15.04 -10.74
CA ALA A 295 -20.03 14.72 -11.01
C ALA A 295 -20.60 15.55 -12.16
N GLY A 296 -20.05 16.73 -12.41
CA GLY A 296 -20.42 17.59 -13.55
C GLY A 296 -19.74 17.21 -14.88
N MET A 297 -18.74 16.31 -14.85
CA MET A 297 -18.11 15.82 -16.07
C MET A 297 -19.07 14.89 -16.81
N GLN A 298 -19.39 15.21 -18.07
CA GLN A 298 -20.29 14.42 -18.91
C GLN A 298 -19.72 14.25 -20.31
N GLY A 299 -20.05 13.14 -20.98
CA GLY A 299 -19.69 12.88 -22.36
C GLY A 299 -18.19 12.72 -22.58
N GLY A 300 -17.59 13.51 -23.46
CA GLY A 300 -16.17 13.38 -23.83
C GLY A 300 -15.17 13.53 -22.68
N SER A 301 -15.51 14.30 -21.65
CA SER A 301 -14.66 14.52 -20.47
C SER A 301 -14.54 13.26 -19.60
N GLU A 302 -15.64 12.50 -19.46
CA GLU A 302 -15.65 11.23 -18.71
C GLU A 302 -14.80 10.17 -19.39
N ILE A 303 -14.85 10.10 -20.73
CA ILE A 303 -14.02 9.17 -21.51
C ILE A 303 -12.55 9.47 -21.30
N VAL A 304 -12.16 10.75 -21.39
CA VAL A 304 -10.76 11.16 -21.16
C VAL A 304 -10.30 10.83 -19.75
N LEU A 305 -11.14 11.08 -18.74
CA LEU A 305 -10.85 10.74 -17.35
C LEU A 305 -10.67 9.23 -17.19
N ALA A 306 -11.59 8.41 -17.73
CA ALA A 306 -11.50 6.96 -17.69
C ALA A 306 -10.22 6.44 -18.36
N MET A 307 -9.83 7.01 -19.51
CA MET A 307 -8.59 6.67 -20.19
C MET A 307 -7.36 6.97 -19.33
N ILE A 308 -7.31 8.16 -18.71
CA ILE A 308 -6.18 8.56 -17.84
C ILE A 308 -6.06 7.63 -16.64
N LEU A 309 -7.18 7.38 -15.94
CA LEU A 309 -7.20 6.50 -14.79
C LEU A 309 -6.83 5.07 -15.15
N GLY A 310 -7.37 4.55 -16.26
CA GLY A 310 -7.01 3.22 -16.77
C GLY A 310 -5.52 3.10 -17.11
N ALA A 311 -4.95 4.13 -17.73
CA ALA A 311 -3.52 4.17 -18.02
C ALA A 311 -2.69 4.18 -16.74
N MET A 312 -3.03 5.02 -15.77
CA MET A 312 -2.31 5.11 -14.48
C MET A 312 -2.32 3.77 -13.72
N ILE A 313 -3.45 3.06 -13.73
CA ILE A 313 -3.58 1.76 -13.07
C ILE A 313 -2.65 0.71 -13.69
N ALA A 314 -2.58 0.64 -15.01
CA ALA A 314 -1.84 -0.40 -15.71
C ALA A 314 -0.35 -0.09 -15.92
N PHE A 315 0.04 1.20 -15.88
CA PHE A 315 1.39 1.63 -16.23
C PHE A 315 2.49 1.04 -15.33
N ASP A 316 2.26 1.02 -14.03
CA ASP A 316 3.23 0.56 -13.04
C ASP A 316 2.70 -0.58 -12.12
N MET A 317 1.55 -1.15 -12.47
CA MET A 317 1.00 -2.41 -11.92
C MET A 317 1.10 -2.56 -10.39
N GLY A 318 0.67 -1.56 -9.64
CA GLY A 318 0.75 -1.50 -8.17
C GLY A 318 1.80 -0.52 -7.65
N GLY A 319 2.47 0.21 -8.53
CA GLY A 319 3.40 1.28 -8.22
C GLY A 319 2.73 2.61 -7.84
N PRO A 320 3.49 3.73 -7.91
CA PRO A 320 3.02 5.06 -7.55
C PRO A 320 1.78 5.53 -8.29
N PHE A 321 1.77 5.39 -9.63
CA PHE A 321 0.66 5.87 -10.46
C PHE A 321 -0.62 5.07 -10.20
N ASN A 322 -0.50 3.75 -10.11
CA ASN A 322 -1.62 2.87 -9.75
C ASN A 322 -2.23 3.29 -8.42
N LYS A 323 -1.41 3.48 -7.39
CA LYS A 323 -1.87 3.86 -6.05
C LYS A 323 -2.55 5.23 -6.02
N VAL A 324 -2.06 6.21 -6.77
CA VAL A 324 -2.71 7.53 -6.86
C VAL A 324 -4.09 7.42 -7.50
N ALA A 325 -4.24 6.69 -8.60
CA ALA A 325 -5.54 6.48 -9.24
C ALA A 325 -6.51 5.72 -8.33
N PHE A 326 -6.03 4.66 -7.66
CA PHE A 326 -6.83 3.90 -6.70
C PHE A 326 -7.29 4.75 -5.51
N LEU A 327 -6.39 5.56 -4.94
CA LEU A 327 -6.72 6.48 -3.84
C LEU A 327 -7.76 7.51 -4.25
N PHE A 328 -7.63 8.05 -5.45
CA PHE A 328 -8.58 9.01 -5.99
C PHE A 328 -9.99 8.40 -6.06
N GLY A 329 -10.14 7.23 -6.69
CA GLY A 329 -11.43 6.54 -6.78
C GLY A 329 -11.98 6.12 -5.43
N SER A 330 -11.13 5.55 -4.56
CA SER A 330 -11.53 5.11 -3.22
C SER A 330 -11.97 6.27 -2.35
N GLY A 331 -11.33 7.43 -2.48
CA GLY A 331 -11.70 8.65 -1.75
C GLY A 331 -13.11 9.13 -2.10
N LEU A 332 -13.48 9.04 -3.37
CA LEU A 332 -14.80 9.44 -3.84
C LEU A 332 -15.94 8.51 -3.38
N ILE A 333 -15.64 7.22 -3.14
CA ILE A 333 -16.60 6.28 -2.54
C ILE A 333 -17.10 6.79 -1.19
N ALA A 334 -16.20 7.31 -0.35
CA ALA A 334 -16.55 7.83 0.97
C ALA A 334 -17.58 8.98 0.91
N GLU A 335 -17.63 9.69 -0.20
CA GLU A 335 -18.57 10.79 -0.47
C GLU A 335 -19.80 10.36 -1.29
N GLY A 336 -19.98 9.04 -1.48
CA GLY A 336 -21.12 8.50 -2.22
C GLY A 336 -21.01 8.59 -3.75
N ASN A 337 -19.83 8.96 -4.28
CA ASN A 337 -19.59 8.95 -5.73
C ASN A 337 -18.86 7.65 -6.13
N TYR A 338 -19.59 6.74 -6.74
CA TYR A 338 -19.10 5.42 -7.14
C TYR A 338 -18.69 5.36 -8.61
N SER A 339 -19.11 6.34 -9.44
CA SER A 339 -18.94 6.31 -10.91
C SER A 339 -17.48 6.27 -11.36
N ILE A 340 -16.55 6.74 -10.56
CA ILE A 340 -15.12 6.77 -10.87
C ILE A 340 -14.43 5.46 -10.47
N MET A 341 -14.86 4.84 -9.36
CA MET A 341 -14.23 3.62 -8.88
C MET A 341 -14.53 2.40 -9.75
N GLY A 342 -15.73 2.32 -10.36
CA GLY A 342 -16.10 1.25 -11.28
C GLY A 342 -15.10 1.09 -12.43
N PRO A 343 -14.84 2.12 -13.24
CA PRO A 343 -13.80 2.12 -14.27
C PRO A 343 -12.39 1.77 -13.77
N ILE A 344 -12.02 2.26 -12.58
CA ILE A 344 -10.73 1.93 -11.94
C ILE A 344 -10.67 0.44 -11.58
N ALA A 345 -11.73 -0.12 -10.99
CA ALA A 345 -11.79 -1.53 -10.61
C ALA A 345 -11.65 -2.45 -11.83
N VAL A 346 -12.30 -2.10 -12.95
CA VAL A 346 -12.13 -2.81 -14.22
C VAL A 346 -10.69 -2.72 -14.70
N ALA A 347 -10.08 -1.53 -14.67
CA ALA A 347 -8.69 -1.34 -15.07
C ALA A 347 -7.69 -2.17 -14.25
N ILE A 348 -7.95 -2.34 -12.95
CA ILE A 348 -7.11 -3.16 -12.05
C ILE A 348 -7.11 -4.63 -12.48
N CYS A 349 -8.26 -5.16 -12.87
CA CYS A 349 -8.42 -6.57 -13.21
C CYS A 349 -7.83 -6.92 -14.59
N ILE A 350 -7.84 -5.99 -15.55
CA ILE A 350 -7.49 -6.26 -16.95
C ILE A 350 -6.06 -6.77 -17.13
N PRO A 351 -5.00 -6.12 -16.62
CA PRO A 351 -3.63 -6.57 -16.85
C PRO A 351 -3.39 -8.02 -16.42
N PRO A 352 -3.69 -8.44 -15.18
CA PRO A 352 -3.43 -9.80 -14.74
C PRO A 352 -4.33 -10.84 -15.40
N LEU A 353 -5.61 -10.53 -15.66
CA LEU A 353 -6.53 -11.43 -16.34
C LEU A 353 -6.14 -11.63 -17.81
N ALA A 354 -5.84 -10.55 -18.53
CA ALA A 354 -5.49 -10.63 -19.95
C ALA A 354 -4.18 -11.41 -20.17
N LEU A 355 -3.13 -11.11 -19.39
CA LEU A 355 -1.84 -11.82 -19.49
C LEU A 355 -1.94 -13.26 -19.01
N GLY A 356 -2.67 -13.51 -17.93
CA GLY A 356 -2.95 -14.85 -17.45
C GLY A 356 -3.64 -15.70 -18.51
N LEU A 357 -4.74 -15.20 -19.10
CA LEU A 357 -5.45 -15.87 -20.19
C LEU A 357 -4.56 -16.07 -21.42
N ALA A 358 -3.86 -15.02 -21.86
CA ALA A 358 -2.97 -15.11 -23.01
C ALA A 358 -1.90 -16.19 -22.84
N SER A 359 -1.30 -16.31 -21.64
CA SER A 359 -0.28 -17.30 -21.34
C SER A 359 -0.79 -18.75 -21.37
N LEU A 360 -2.07 -18.97 -21.06
CA LEU A 360 -2.70 -20.29 -21.07
C LEU A 360 -3.21 -20.67 -22.45
N ILE A 361 -3.71 -19.69 -23.22
CA ILE A 361 -4.26 -19.92 -24.56
C ILE A 361 -3.13 -20.02 -25.59
N LEU A 362 -2.19 -19.07 -25.59
CA LEU A 362 -1.11 -18.97 -26.58
C LEU A 362 0.18 -19.66 -26.08
N LYS A 363 0.08 -20.94 -25.74
CA LYS A 363 1.15 -21.76 -25.12
C LYS A 363 2.49 -21.70 -25.84
N THR A 364 2.50 -21.48 -27.14
CA THR A 364 3.73 -21.40 -27.96
C THR A 364 4.45 -20.08 -27.86
N LYS A 365 3.80 -19.05 -27.35
CA LYS A 365 4.36 -17.70 -27.20
C LYS A 365 4.91 -17.42 -25.81
N PHE A 366 4.62 -18.29 -24.85
CA PHE A 366 5.02 -18.13 -23.44
C PHE A 366 5.84 -19.34 -22.98
N THR A 367 6.88 -19.08 -22.20
CA THR A 367 7.71 -20.11 -21.57
C THR A 367 6.91 -20.92 -20.55
N LYS A 368 7.45 -22.06 -20.11
CA LYS A 368 6.81 -22.87 -19.07
C LYS A 368 6.64 -22.08 -17.76
N THR A 369 7.65 -21.30 -17.40
CA THR A 369 7.63 -20.45 -16.19
C THR A 369 6.55 -19.37 -16.28
N GLU A 370 6.45 -18.68 -17.41
CA GLU A 370 5.40 -17.66 -17.60
C GLU A 370 3.98 -18.24 -17.58
N ARG A 371 3.79 -19.48 -18.05
CA ARG A 371 2.49 -20.15 -17.97
C ARG A 371 2.09 -20.51 -16.53
N GLU A 372 3.05 -20.90 -15.70
CA GLU A 372 2.77 -21.11 -14.25
C GLU A 372 2.47 -19.77 -13.57
N ALA A 373 3.25 -18.73 -13.84
CA ALA A 373 2.94 -17.38 -13.38
C ALA A 373 1.56 -16.90 -13.86
N GLY A 374 1.14 -17.28 -15.07
CA GLY A 374 -0.16 -16.96 -15.64
C GLY A 374 -1.35 -17.52 -14.87
N LYS A 375 -1.23 -18.71 -14.27
CA LYS A 375 -2.27 -19.25 -13.39
C LYS A 375 -2.44 -18.40 -12.12
N ALA A 376 -1.33 -18.01 -11.51
CA ALA A 376 -1.34 -17.13 -10.35
C ALA A 376 -1.88 -15.73 -10.71
N SER A 377 -1.47 -15.20 -11.87
CA SER A 377 -1.95 -13.92 -12.41
C SER A 377 -3.47 -13.91 -12.60
N LEU A 378 -4.06 -14.97 -13.15
CA LEU A 378 -5.52 -15.09 -13.26
C LEU A 378 -6.22 -15.04 -11.90
N ALA A 379 -5.72 -15.81 -10.93
CA ALA A 379 -6.26 -15.78 -9.59
C ALA A 379 -6.17 -14.38 -8.98
N MET A 380 -5.00 -13.74 -9.08
CA MET A 380 -4.78 -12.38 -8.60
C MET A 380 -5.71 -11.37 -9.27
N GLY A 381 -5.91 -11.49 -10.59
CA GLY A 381 -6.81 -10.62 -11.35
C GLY A 381 -8.28 -10.73 -10.91
N LEU A 382 -8.76 -11.91 -10.55
CA LEU A 382 -10.10 -12.11 -10.00
C LEU A 382 -10.30 -11.44 -8.64
N PHE A 383 -9.23 -11.26 -7.88
CA PHE A 383 -9.24 -10.56 -6.60
C PHE A 383 -8.83 -9.09 -6.69
N GLY A 384 -8.73 -8.51 -7.90
CA GLY A 384 -8.39 -7.11 -8.10
C GLY A 384 -6.95 -6.77 -7.72
N ILE A 385 -6.00 -7.66 -8.01
CA ILE A 385 -4.58 -7.49 -7.71
C ILE A 385 -3.80 -7.31 -9.02
N THR A 386 -3.47 -6.06 -9.36
CA THR A 386 -2.81 -5.68 -10.62
C THR A 386 -1.40 -6.28 -10.75
N GLU A 387 -0.73 -6.50 -9.63
CA GLU A 387 0.64 -7.02 -9.53
C GLU A 387 0.82 -8.40 -10.18
N GLY A 388 -0.27 -9.14 -10.40
CA GLY A 388 -0.23 -10.39 -11.15
C GLY A 388 0.35 -10.25 -12.56
N ALA A 389 0.37 -9.04 -13.13
CA ALA A 389 0.93 -8.75 -14.45
C ALA A 389 2.47 -8.52 -14.42
N ILE A 390 3.07 -8.27 -13.27
CA ILE A 390 4.48 -7.90 -13.13
C ILE A 390 5.45 -8.96 -13.71
N PRO A 391 5.28 -10.27 -13.49
CA PRO A 391 6.19 -11.27 -14.05
C PRO A 391 6.33 -11.18 -15.58
N PHE A 392 5.25 -10.86 -16.28
CA PHE A 392 5.25 -10.68 -17.73
C PHE A 392 5.89 -9.36 -18.15
N ALA A 393 5.59 -8.27 -17.45
CA ALA A 393 6.18 -6.96 -17.72
C ALA A 393 7.69 -6.95 -17.44
N SER A 394 8.16 -7.72 -16.48
CA SER A 394 9.61 -7.86 -16.19
C SER A 394 10.36 -8.60 -17.30
N THR A 395 9.67 -9.52 -18.00
CA THR A 395 10.29 -10.30 -19.08
C THR A 395 10.33 -9.51 -20.41
N ASP A 396 9.26 -8.80 -20.75
CA ASP A 396 9.17 -7.98 -21.99
C ASP A 396 8.40 -6.67 -21.74
N PRO A 397 9.03 -5.69 -21.08
CA PRO A 397 8.36 -4.43 -20.71
C PRO A 397 7.86 -3.63 -21.91
N LEU A 398 8.63 -3.64 -23.03
CA LEU A 398 8.31 -2.84 -24.20
C LEU A 398 7.05 -3.31 -24.94
N ARG A 399 6.67 -4.57 -24.82
CA ARG A 399 5.44 -5.09 -25.42
C ARG A 399 4.31 -5.21 -24.41
N VAL A 400 4.61 -5.65 -23.22
CA VAL A 400 3.59 -5.92 -22.19
C VAL A 400 2.99 -4.62 -21.67
N ILE A 401 3.81 -3.65 -21.24
CA ILE A 401 3.31 -2.41 -20.64
C ILE A 401 2.38 -1.64 -21.59
N PRO A 402 2.75 -1.34 -22.84
CA PRO A 402 1.82 -0.67 -23.75
C PRO A 402 0.53 -1.45 -23.99
N SER A 403 0.61 -2.77 -24.10
CA SER A 403 -0.55 -3.62 -24.35
C SER A 403 -1.55 -3.58 -23.20
N ILE A 404 -1.08 -3.71 -21.96
CA ILE A 404 -1.96 -3.68 -20.78
C ILE A 404 -2.50 -2.26 -20.53
N VAL A 405 -1.72 -1.22 -20.81
CA VAL A 405 -2.17 0.18 -20.71
C VAL A 405 -3.32 0.45 -21.68
N VAL A 406 -3.16 0.09 -22.95
CA VAL A 406 -4.25 0.24 -23.95
C VAL A 406 -5.47 -0.59 -23.55
N GLY A 407 -5.26 -1.83 -23.09
CA GLY A 407 -6.34 -2.70 -22.61
C GLY A 407 -7.09 -2.09 -21.42
N ALA A 408 -6.40 -1.60 -20.42
CA ALA A 408 -6.98 -0.98 -19.24
C ALA A 408 -7.71 0.34 -19.57
N MET A 409 -7.11 1.19 -20.42
CA MET A 409 -7.76 2.40 -20.91
C MET A 409 -9.10 2.06 -21.59
N THR A 410 -9.08 1.08 -22.51
CA THR A 410 -10.29 0.66 -23.23
C THR A 410 -11.35 0.09 -22.28
N GLY A 411 -10.95 -0.78 -21.35
CA GLY A 411 -11.87 -1.35 -20.38
C GLY A 411 -12.45 -0.32 -19.41
N SER A 412 -11.65 0.65 -18.96
CA SER A 412 -12.15 1.78 -18.17
C SER A 412 -13.19 2.61 -18.91
N VAL A 413 -12.97 2.90 -20.20
CA VAL A 413 -13.93 3.64 -21.03
C VAL A 413 -15.23 2.84 -21.20
N ILE A 414 -15.13 1.55 -21.49
CA ILE A 414 -16.31 0.68 -21.61
C ILE A 414 -17.09 0.65 -20.29
N ALA A 415 -16.41 0.49 -19.16
CA ALA A 415 -17.02 0.49 -17.83
C ALA A 415 -17.72 1.83 -17.53
N MET A 416 -17.07 2.95 -17.81
CA MET A 416 -17.66 4.28 -17.65
C MET A 416 -18.91 4.46 -18.49
N LEU A 417 -18.86 4.13 -19.78
CA LEU A 417 -20.01 4.26 -20.70
C LEU A 417 -21.13 3.27 -20.37
N SER A 418 -20.83 2.16 -19.72
CA SER A 418 -21.81 1.16 -19.26
C SER A 418 -22.41 1.50 -17.90
N GLY A 419 -22.00 2.61 -17.26
CA GLY A 419 -22.48 3.00 -15.94
C GLY A 419 -22.08 2.05 -14.83
N VAL A 420 -20.92 1.39 -14.94
CA VAL A 420 -20.38 0.54 -13.89
C VAL A 420 -19.93 1.43 -12.72
N THR A 421 -20.45 1.15 -11.53
CA THR A 421 -20.22 1.92 -10.31
C THR A 421 -19.66 1.05 -9.19
#